data_87fc56e7c4ed152bdb3e0c247a3f82e2
#
_entry.id   87fc56e7c4ed152bdb3e0c247a3f82e2
#
_cell.length_a   1.000
_cell.length_b   1.000
_cell.length_c   1.000
_cell.angle_alpha   90.00
_cell.angle_beta   90.00
_cell.angle_gamma   90.00
#
_symmetry.space_group_name_H-M   'P 1'
#
loop_
_entity.id
_entity.type
_entity.pdbx_description
1 polymer ?
#
loop_
_entity_poly.entity_id
_entity_poly.type
_entity_poly.pdbx_seq_one_letter_code
_entity_poly.pdbx_strand_id
1 'polypeptide(L)'
;MADIAFLLLTFFLVTTTIANDKGLSIQLPPPPEAQPPEDIKVQERNMFKIQINSSDALLVEGEPMSDVSGLKEMIKKFVMNNGVDPESSDNPEKAIVSYKTDRGTSHKRFIEILDIIQGAYYDIYAERVGITNAKWREIAADLNSPENQAIYDKGRGRRPDGTSEIPMQISIAEPTKVGN
;
A
#
# COMPACT_ATOMS: atom_id res chain seq x y z
N MET A 1 17.64 13.27 -49.36
CA MET A 1 18.21 12.30 -48.33
C MET A 1 18.06 12.85 -46.91
N ALA A 2 18.44 14.12 -46.63
CA ALA A 2 18.28 14.72 -45.29
C ALA A 2 16.81 14.85 -44.82
N ASP A 3 15.89 15.08 -45.72
CA ASP A 3 14.46 15.23 -45.41
C ASP A 3 13.82 13.94 -44.89
N ILE A 4 14.21 12.80 -45.46
CA ILE A 4 13.73 11.49 -44.98
C ILE A 4 14.26 11.17 -43.57
N ALA A 5 15.51 11.54 -43.31
CA ALA A 5 16.12 11.34 -41.98
C ALA A 5 15.45 12.24 -40.93
N PHE A 6 15.08 13.47 -41.29
CA PHE A 6 14.36 14.39 -40.43
C PHE A 6 12.94 13.90 -40.13
N LEU A 7 12.21 13.41 -41.14
CA LEU A 7 10.88 12.82 -40.98
C LEU A 7 10.90 11.57 -40.08
N LEU A 8 11.89 10.68 -40.23
CA LEU A 8 12.08 9.55 -39.38
C LEU A 8 12.39 9.96 -37.94
N LEU A 9 13.23 10.97 -37.75
CA LEU A 9 13.59 11.46 -36.40
C LEU A 9 12.38 12.09 -35.70
N THR A 10 11.58 12.90 -36.40
CA THR A 10 10.35 13.49 -35.85
C THR A 10 9.28 12.43 -35.58
N PHE A 11 9.16 11.41 -36.43
CA PHE A 11 8.26 10.26 -36.20
C PHE A 11 8.64 9.50 -34.93
N PHE A 12 9.90 9.14 -34.72
CA PHE A 12 10.36 8.49 -33.51
C PHE A 12 10.20 9.37 -32.26
N LEU A 13 10.44 10.67 -32.35
CA LEU A 13 10.22 11.63 -31.26
C LEU A 13 8.74 11.70 -30.84
N VAL A 14 7.82 11.67 -31.78
CA VAL A 14 6.38 11.73 -31.49
C VAL A 14 5.81 10.38 -31.03
N THR A 15 6.37 9.26 -31.52
CA THR A 15 5.91 7.93 -31.14
C THR A 15 6.52 7.39 -29.85
N THR A 16 7.61 7.98 -29.35
CA THR A 16 8.23 7.62 -28.06
C THR A 16 7.63 8.34 -26.85
N THR A 17 6.35 8.68 -26.85
CA THR A 17 5.66 8.98 -25.60
C THR A 17 5.52 7.68 -24.83
N ILE A 18 6.53 7.37 -24.01
CA ILE A 18 6.41 6.35 -22.98
C ILE A 18 5.29 6.82 -22.05
N ALA A 19 4.15 6.15 -22.13
CA ALA A 19 3.11 6.31 -21.13
C ALA A 19 3.76 5.96 -19.77
N ASN A 20 3.98 6.97 -18.94
CA ASN A 20 4.29 6.76 -17.54
C ASN A 20 3.01 6.24 -16.86
N ASP A 21 2.71 4.97 -17.07
CA ASP A 21 1.74 4.26 -16.25
C ASP A 21 2.27 4.29 -14.83
N LYS A 22 1.71 5.18 -14.02
CA LYS A 22 1.99 5.25 -12.60
C LYS A 22 1.39 3.99 -11.95
N GLY A 23 2.18 2.93 -11.88
CA GLY A 23 1.84 1.75 -11.10
C GLY A 23 1.78 2.07 -9.60
N LEU A 24 1.17 1.19 -8.83
CA LEU A 24 1.21 1.24 -7.37
C LEU A 24 2.66 1.11 -6.91
N SER A 25 3.15 2.10 -6.18
CA SER A 25 4.49 2.04 -5.58
C SER A 25 4.43 1.13 -4.36
N ILE A 26 4.96 -0.08 -4.48
CA ILE A 26 5.13 -1.02 -3.37
C ILE A 26 6.62 -1.01 -3.01
N GLN A 27 6.91 -0.58 -1.79
CA GLN A 27 8.26 -0.69 -1.25
C GLN A 27 8.46 -2.14 -0.81
N LEU A 28 9.18 -2.93 -1.61
CA LEU A 28 9.54 -4.27 -1.18
C LEU A 28 10.51 -4.18 0.02
N PRO A 29 10.33 -5.05 1.03
CA PRO A 29 11.30 -5.16 2.11
C PRO A 29 12.69 -5.55 1.51
N PRO A 30 13.79 -5.10 2.13
CA PRO A 30 15.12 -5.49 1.71
C PRO A 30 15.25 -7.03 1.71
N PRO A 31 16.08 -7.61 0.84
CA PRO A 31 16.32 -9.06 0.86
C PRO A 31 16.71 -9.49 2.27
N PRO A 32 16.19 -10.61 2.78
CA PRO A 32 16.57 -11.09 4.10
C PRO A 32 18.09 -11.31 4.12
N GLU A 33 18.80 -10.50 4.89
CA GLU A 33 20.15 -10.85 5.31
C GLU A 33 20.01 -12.19 6.05
N ALA A 34 20.98 -13.10 5.81
CA ALA A 34 20.94 -14.49 6.28
C ALA A 34 21.04 -14.62 7.81
N GLN A 35 20.16 -13.94 8.52
CA GLN A 35 19.87 -14.19 9.93
C GLN A 35 18.67 -15.15 9.98
N PRO A 36 18.71 -16.19 10.83
CA PRO A 36 17.54 -17.04 11.02
C PRO A 36 16.37 -16.11 11.39
N PRO A 37 15.17 -16.32 10.81
CA PRO A 37 14.01 -15.51 11.17
C PRO A 37 13.83 -15.64 12.68
N GLU A 38 14.07 -14.57 13.42
CA GLU A 38 13.50 -14.49 14.75
C GLU A 38 12.00 -14.66 14.54
N ASP A 39 11.42 -15.69 15.17
CA ASP A 39 9.97 -15.87 15.22
C ASP A 39 9.36 -14.63 15.88
N ILE A 40 9.17 -13.58 15.09
CA ILE A 40 8.38 -12.43 15.50
C ILE A 40 6.96 -12.96 15.61
N LYS A 41 6.60 -13.41 16.80
CA LYS A 41 5.21 -13.76 17.13
C LYS A 41 4.39 -12.48 17.05
N VAL A 42 3.92 -12.17 15.85
CA VAL A 42 2.94 -11.10 15.65
C VAL A 42 1.72 -11.53 16.45
N GLN A 43 1.34 -10.72 17.43
CA GLN A 43 0.10 -10.98 18.17
C GLN A 43 -1.06 -10.86 17.18
N GLU A 44 -1.98 -11.83 17.18
CA GLU A 44 -3.11 -11.85 16.22
C GLU A 44 -3.91 -10.55 16.22
N ARG A 45 -4.06 -9.92 17.39
CA ARG A 45 -4.73 -8.60 17.52
C ARG A 45 -4.06 -7.46 16.74
N ASN A 46 -2.77 -7.58 16.41
CA ASN A 46 -2.03 -6.59 15.62
C ASN A 46 -2.09 -6.86 14.11
N MET A 47 -2.86 -7.86 13.68
CA MET A 47 -2.99 -8.26 12.29
C MET A 47 -4.42 -8.07 11.81
N PHE A 48 -4.64 -7.14 10.86
CA PHE A 48 -5.91 -6.97 10.17
C PHE A 48 -5.94 -7.85 8.92
N LYS A 49 -6.83 -8.83 8.90
CA LYS A 49 -6.86 -9.88 7.87
C LYS A 49 -7.84 -9.55 6.76
N ILE A 50 -7.33 -9.38 5.55
CA ILE A 50 -8.11 -9.17 4.32
C ILE A 50 -7.83 -10.35 3.38
N GLN A 51 -8.86 -11.05 2.94
CA GLN A 51 -8.74 -12.21 2.06
C GLN A 51 -9.67 -12.07 0.86
N ILE A 52 -9.20 -12.48 -0.32
CA ILE A 52 -10.03 -12.56 -1.53
C ILE A 52 -9.92 -13.98 -2.07
N ASN A 53 -11.06 -14.57 -2.32
CA ASN A 53 -11.12 -15.91 -2.91
C ASN A 53 -11.05 -15.89 -4.44
N SER A 54 -11.02 -17.08 -5.04
CA SER A 54 -10.99 -17.27 -6.49
C SER A 54 -12.24 -16.78 -7.24
N SER A 55 -13.31 -16.45 -6.53
CA SER A 55 -14.54 -15.86 -7.08
C SER A 55 -14.66 -14.36 -6.84
N ASP A 56 -13.52 -13.70 -6.49
CA ASP A 56 -13.42 -12.26 -6.15
C ASP A 56 -14.26 -11.83 -4.93
N ALA A 57 -14.72 -12.78 -4.11
CA ALA A 57 -15.42 -12.49 -2.88
C ALA A 57 -14.41 -12.07 -1.79
N LEU A 58 -14.73 -10.97 -1.09
CA LEU A 58 -13.91 -10.37 -0.07
C LEU A 58 -14.33 -10.84 1.33
N LEU A 59 -13.35 -11.24 2.13
CA LEU A 59 -13.51 -11.48 3.57
C LEU A 59 -12.60 -10.51 4.32
N VAL A 60 -13.16 -9.87 5.35
CA VAL A 60 -12.44 -8.97 6.26
C VAL A 60 -12.61 -9.51 7.67
N GLU A 61 -11.52 -9.80 8.36
CA GLU A 61 -11.52 -10.43 9.69
C GLU A 61 -12.36 -11.75 9.75
N GLY A 62 -12.43 -12.45 8.61
CA GLY A 62 -13.22 -13.70 8.48
C GLY A 62 -14.69 -13.49 8.11
N GLU A 63 -15.19 -12.26 8.09
CA GLU A 63 -16.57 -11.94 7.74
C GLU A 63 -16.69 -11.54 6.26
N PRO A 64 -17.70 -12.05 5.52
CA PRO A 64 -17.93 -11.68 4.14
C PRO A 64 -18.31 -10.20 4.01
N MET A 65 -17.60 -9.47 3.15
CA MET A 65 -17.85 -8.06 2.88
C MET A 65 -18.20 -7.86 1.40
N SER A 66 -19.44 -7.44 1.12
CA SER A 66 -19.89 -7.16 -0.26
C SER A 66 -19.63 -5.71 -0.67
N ASP A 67 -19.72 -4.77 0.28
CA ASP A 67 -19.51 -3.35 0.04
C ASP A 67 -18.16 -2.89 0.63
N VAL A 68 -17.24 -2.50 -0.25
CA VAL A 68 -15.90 -2.06 0.13
C VAL A 68 -15.82 -0.61 0.62
N SER A 69 -16.93 0.13 0.61
CA SER A 69 -16.95 1.56 0.96
C SER A 69 -16.50 1.82 2.40
N GLY A 70 -16.79 0.89 3.31
CA GLY A 70 -16.38 0.97 4.72
C GLY A 70 -14.97 0.44 5.03
N LEU A 71 -14.34 -0.28 4.09
CA LEU A 71 -13.06 -0.95 4.34
C LEU A 71 -11.94 0.01 4.73
N LYS A 72 -11.88 1.16 4.07
CA LYS A 72 -10.89 2.20 4.33
C LYS A 72 -10.96 2.71 5.78
N GLU A 73 -12.17 3.01 6.27
CA GLU A 73 -12.37 3.47 7.64
C GLU A 73 -12.07 2.38 8.68
N MET A 74 -12.39 1.13 8.37
CA MET A 74 -12.03 -0.01 9.24
C MET A 74 -10.52 -0.12 9.40
N ILE A 75 -9.75 -0.02 8.30
CA ILE A 75 -8.28 -0.06 8.34
C ILE A 75 -7.73 1.15 9.12
N LYS A 76 -8.25 2.36 8.89
CA LYS A 76 -7.84 3.56 9.63
C LYS A 76 -8.08 3.38 11.14
N LYS A 77 -9.27 2.92 11.53
CA LYS A 77 -9.62 2.66 12.91
C LYS A 77 -8.70 1.61 13.54
N PHE A 78 -8.39 0.53 12.81
CA PHE A 78 -7.47 -0.50 13.26
C PHE A 78 -6.06 0.03 13.47
N VAL A 79 -5.49 0.73 12.48
CA VAL A 79 -4.11 1.26 12.55
C VAL A 79 -3.98 2.32 13.65
N MET A 80 -4.97 3.20 13.80
CA MET A 80 -4.94 4.31 14.76
C MET A 80 -5.58 3.98 16.12
N ASN A 81 -5.80 2.70 16.40
CA ASN A 81 -6.45 2.25 17.63
C ASN A 81 -5.71 2.70 18.92
N ASN A 82 -4.37 2.70 18.91
CA ASN A 82 -3.54 3.09 20.07
C ASN A 82 -3.93 2.35 21.38
N GLY A 83 -4.35 1.08 21.25
CA GLY A 83 -4.72 0.24 22.40
C GLY A 83 -6.06 0.57 23.06
N VAL A 84 -6.90 1.41 22.44
CA VAL A 84 -8.23 1.74 22.97
C VAL A 84 -9.15 0.53 22.96
N ASP A 85 -9.13 -0.24 21.85
CA ASP A 85 -9.86 -1.48 21.70
C ASP A 85 -8.89 -2.66 21.91
N PRO A 86 -9.10 -3.55 22.92
CA PRO A 86 -8.22 -4.67 23.18
C PRO A 86 -8.21 -5.75 22.09
N GLU A 87 -9.22 -5.80 21.23
CA GLU A 87 -9.31 -6.70 20.07
C GLU A 87 -8.62 -6.15 18.83
N SER A 88 -8.12 -4.91 18.87
CA SER A 88 -7.49 -4.22 17.75
C SER A 88 -6.02 -3.90 18.05
N SER A 89 -5.32 -3.23 17.13
CA SER A 89 -3.87 -3.02 17.23
C SER A 89 -3.44 -2.27 18.49
N ASP A 90 -2.27 -2.63 19.03
CA ASP A 90 -1.66 -1.93 20.17
C ASP A 90 -1.33 -0.48 19.85
N ASN A 91 -0.74 -0.26 18.67
CA ASN A 91 -0.31 1.04 18.16
C ASN A 91 -0.03 0.94 16.66
N PRO A 92 0.09 2.07 15.96
CA PRO A 92 0.34 2.09 14.51
C PRO A 92 1.63 1.39 14.08
N GLU A 93 2.66 1.33 14.94
CA GLU A 93 3.94 0.68 14.64
C GLU A 93 3.84 -0.84 14.59
N LYS A 94 2.87 -1.42 15.31
CA LYS A 94 2.64 -2.87 15.36
C LYS A 94 1.50 -3.32 14.45
N ALA A 95 0.70 -2.38 13.94
CA ALA A 95 -0.44 -2.67 13.10
C ALA A 95 0.01 -3.20 11.73
N ILE A 96 -0.35 -4.43 11.40
CA ILE A 96 -0.04 -5.08 10.12
C ILE A 96 -1.34 -5.38 9.41
N VAL A 97 -1.47 -4.93 8.15
CA VAL A 97 -2.58 -5.31 7.27
C VAL A 97 -2.14 -6.52 6.44
N SER A 98 -2.67 -7.68 6.77
CA SER A 98 -2.41 -8.92 6.03
C SER A 98 -3.37 -9.05 4.86
N TYR A 99 -2.85 -9.02 3.65
CA TYR A 99 -3.61 -9.14 2.42
C TYR A 99 -3.29 -10.45 1.71
N LYS A 100 -4.26 -11.34 1.65
CA LYS A 100 -4.14 -12.66 1.06
C LYS A 100 -5.12 -12.85 -0.08
N THR A 101 -4.65 -13.44 -1.19
CA THR A 101 -5.48 -13.74 -2.35
C THR A 101 -5.32 -15.19 -2.79
N ASP A 102 -6.32 -15.74 -3.45
CA ASP A 102 -6.24 -17.04 -4.12
C ASP A 102 -5.68 -16.88 -5.54
N ARG A 103 -5.18 -17.96 -6.12
CA ARG A 103 -4.66 -17.96 -7.51
C ARG A 103 -5.69 -17.59 -8.57
N GLY A 104 -6.98 -17.81 -8.29
CA GLY A 104 -8.08 -17.49 -9.19
C GLY A 104 -8.58 -16.05 -9.07
N THR A 105 -8.12 -15.28 -8.10
CA THR A 105 -8.52 -13.88 -7.91
C THR A 105 -8.14 -13.05 -9.14
N SER A 106 -9.08 -12.23 -9.62
CA SER A 106 -8.82 -11.35 -10.76
C SER A 106 -7.81 -10.26 -10.40
N HIS A 107 -6.91 -9.93 -11.33
CA HIS A 107 -5.94 -8.87 -11.14
C HIS A 107 -6.60 -7.52 -10.85
N LYS A 108 -7.74 -7.25 -11.49
CA LYS A 108 -8.54 -6.05 -11.24
C LYS A 108 -8.95 -5.94 -9.77
N ARG A 109 -9.49 -7.04 -9.20
CA ARG A 109 -9.94 -7.06 -7.81
C ARG A 109 -8.77 -6.93 -6.85
N PHE A 110 -7.66 -7.59 -7.17
CA PHE A 110 -6.42 -7.46 -6.41
C PHE A 110 -5.96 -6.00 -6.30
N ILE A 111 -5.85 -5.30 -7.42
CA ILE A 111 -5.40 -3.90 -7.45
C ILE A 111 -6.40 -2.97 -6.77
N GLU A 112 -7.71 -3.19 -6.98
CA GLU A 112 -8.76 -2.39 -6.34
C GLU A 112 -8.64 -2.41 -4.81
N ILE A 113 -8.54 -3.58 -4.21
CA ILE A 113 -8.43 -3.70 -2.75
C ILE A 113 -7.08 -3.18 -2.25
N LEU A 114 -5.99 -3.42 -2.98
CA LEU A 114 -4.68 -2.89 -2.61
C LEU A 114 -4.66 -1.35 -2.63
N ASP A 115 -5.33 -0.71 -3.60
CA ASP A 115 -5.45 0.75 -3.63
C ASP A 115 -6.28 1.28 -2.45
N ILE A 116 -7.33 0.56 -2.03
CA ILE A 116 -8.11 0.91 -0.83
C ILE A 116 -7.24 0.83 0.43
N ILE A 117 -6.44 -0.24 0.57
CA ILE A 117 -5.54 -0.42 1.72
C ILE A 117 -4.51 0.72 1.76
N GLN A 118 -3.82 1.00 0.65
CA GLN A 118 -2.88 2.11 0.57
C GLN A 118 -3.56 3.46 0.79
N GLY A 119 -4.76 3.62 0.23
CA GLY A 119 -5.58 4.82 0.40
C GLY A 119 -5.94 5.12 1.84
N ALA A 120 -6.13 4.09 2.68
CA ALA A 120 -6.37 4.26 4.11
C ALA A 120 -5.14 4.87 4.82
N TYR A 121 -3.95 4.37 4.53
CA TYR A 121 -2.70 4.96 5.06
C TYR A 121 -2.49 6.39 4.55
N TYR A 122 -2.78 6.64 3.27
CA TYR A 122 -2.65 7.99 2.70
C TYR A 122 -3.62 8.97 3.34
N ASP A 123 -4.83 8.55 3.73
CA ASP A 123 -5.75 9.38 4.49
C ASP A 123 -5.18 9.72 5.87
N ILE A 124 -4.64 8.73 6.60
CA ILE A 124 -4.00 8.95 7.90
C ILE A 124 -2.86 9.98 7.79
N TYR A 125 -1.98 9.82 6.79
CA TYR A 125 -0.85 10.73 6.58
C TYR A 125 -1.30 12.13 6.17
N ALA A 126 -2.27 12.23 5.27
CA ALA A 126 -2.83 13.48 4.77
C ALA A 126 -3.51 14.27 5.90
N GLU A 127 -4.34 13.60 6.71
CA GLU A 127 -5.00 14.19 7.87
C GLU A 127 -3.97 14.75 8.89
N ARG A 128 -2.89 14.03 9.12
CA ARG A 128 -1.83 14.46 10.05
C ARG A 128 -1.14 15.75 9.63
N VAL A 129 -1.00 15.99 8.33
CA VAL A 129 -0.39 17.22 7.79
C VAL A 129 -1.40 18.27 7.31
N GLY A 130 -2.70 17.97 7.40
CA GLY A 130 -3.78 18.90 7.07
C GLY A 130 -3.99 19.09 5.56
N ILE A 131 -3.74 18.06 4.74
CA ILE A 131 -3.95 18.10 3.29
C ILE A 131 -4.95 17.02 2.84
N THR A 132 -5.33 17.02 1.57
CA THR A 132 -6.21 15.97 1.00
C THR A 132 -5.43 14.74 0.58
N ASN A 133 -6.10 13.57 0.52
CA ASN A 133 -5.52 12.33 0.00
C ASN A 133 -4.95 12.51 -1.43
N ALA A 134 -5.68 13.22 -2.30
CA ALA A 134 -5.21 13.50 -3.65
C ALA A 134 -3.88 14.28 -3.64
N LYS A 135 -3.77 15.30 -2.79
CA LYS A 135 -2.53 16.06 -2.64
C LYS A 135 -1.41 15.23 -2.04
N TRP A 136 -1.73 14.35 -1.09
CA TRP A 136 -0.75 13.40 -0.55
C TRP A 136 -0.20 12.47 -1.64
N ARG A 137 -1.05 11.92 -2.51
CA ARG A 137 -0.63 11.06 -3.64
C ARG A 137 0.30 11.80 -4.61
N GLU A 138 0.04 13.07 -4.91
CA GLU A 138 0.94 13.90 -5.73
C GLU A 138 2.32 14.05 -5.09
N ILE A 139 2.35 14.40 -3.79
CA ILE A 139 3.59 14.54 -3.01
C ILE A 139 4.36 13.23 -2.95
N ALA A 140 3.69 12.13 -2.66
CA ALA A 140 4.30 10.80 -2.59
C ALA A 140 4.85 10.30 -3.95
N ALA A 141 4.30 10.80 -5.06
CA ALA A 141 4.77 10.48 -6.42
C ALA A 141 6.00 11.29 -6.86
N ASP A 142 6.31 12.42 -6.19
CA ASP A 142 7.46 13.28 -6.50
C ASP A 142 8.20 13.66 -5.22
N LEU A 143 9.06 12.77 -4.75
CA LEU A 143 9.91 12.99 -3.56
C LEU A 143 11.28 13.63 -3.92
N ASN A 144 11.49 14.06 -5.16
CA ASN A 144 12.72 14.77 -5.56
C ASN A 144 12.74 16.20 -5.00
N SER A 145 11.56 16.79 -4.77
CA SER A 145 11.43 18.10 -4.14
C SER A 145 11.71 17.99 -2.63
N PRO A 146 12.64 18.79 -2.06
CA PRO A 146 12.87 18.82 -0.62
C PRO A 146 11.64 19.20 0.19
N GLU A 147 10.76 20.04 -0.36
CA GLU A 147 9.50 20.43 0.26
C GLU A 147 8.54 19.23 0.36
N ASN A 148 8.36 18.50 -0.75
CA ASN A 148 7.54 17.29 -0.77
C ASN A 148 8.06 16.23 0.19
N GLN A 149 9.38 16.05 0.24
CA GLN A 149 10.01 15.10 1.16
C GLN A 149 9.77 15.48 2.62
N ALA A 150 9.86 16.77 2.98
CA ALA A 150 9.57 17.24 4.33
C ALA A 150 8.11 16.98 4.74
N ILE A 151 7.15 17.23 3.84
CA ILE A 151 5.73 16.95 4.07
C ILE A 151 5.49 15.45 4.22
N TYR A 152 6.10 14.64 3.37
CA TYR A 152 6.01 13.19 3.37
C TYR A 152 6.55 12.59 4.68
N ASP A 153 7.72 13.03 5.12
CA ASP A 153 8.34 12.58 6.37
C ASP A 153 7.50 13.00 7.59
N LYS A 154 6.96 14.22 7.59
CA LYS A 154 6.06 14.70 8.65
C LYS A 154 4.77 13.89 8.73
N GLY A 155 4.14 13.58 7.60
CA GLY A 155 2.90 12.79 7.56
C GLY A 155 3.09 11.39 8.12
N ARG A 156 4.19 10.73 7.79
CA ARG A 156 4.55 9.40 8.31
C ARG A 156 5.10 9.43 9.74
N GLY A 157 5.43 10.61 10.27
CA GLY A 157 6.11 10.75 11.56
C GLY A 157 7.51 10.14 11.54
N ARG A 158 8.30 10.48 10.51
CA ARG A 158 9.65 9.96 10.38
C ARG A 158 10.55 10.47 11.51
N ARG A 159 11.25 9.54 12.16
CA ARG A 159 12.19 9.80 13.26
C ARG A 159 13.61 9.97 12.73
N PRO A 160 14.53 10.55 13.52
CA PRO A 160 15.93 10.71 13.13
C PRO A 160 16.66 9.40 12.85
N ASP A 161 16.22 8.28 13.44
CA ASP A 161 16.74 6.94 13.22
C ASP A 161 16.27 6.30 11.89
N GLY A 162 15.42 7.00 11.12
CA GLY A 162 14.86 6.54 9.87
C GLY A 162 13.58 5.72 9.99
N THR A 163 13.14 5.38 11.21
CA THR A 163 11.86 4.70 11.43
C THR A 163 10.68 5.67 11.27
N SER A 164 9.46 5.14 11.22
CA SER A 164 8.24 5.95 11.14
C SER A 164 7.32 5.57 12.28
N GLU A 165 6.63 6.56 12.86
CA GLU A 165 5.58 6.33 13.87
C GLU A 165 4.38 5.57 13.29
N ILE A 166 4.10 5.79 12.01
CA ILE A 166 3.02 5.13 11.28
C ILE A 166 3.61 4.48 10.03
N PRO A 167 4.27 3.33 10.15
CA PRO A 167 4.79 2.61 9.00
C PRO A 167 3.63 1.98 8.21
N MET A 168 3.72 2.01 6.87
CA MET A 168 2.77 1.28 6.02
C MET A 168 3.15 -0.20 6.00
N GLN A 169 2.62 -0.97 6.94
CA GLN A 169 2.90 -2.41 7.05
C GLN A 169 1.81 -3.22 6.36
N ILE A 170 2.00 -3.48 5.08
CA ILE A 170 1.13 -4.34 4.27
C ILE A 170 1.88 -5.64 4.00
N SER A 171 1.38 -6.74 4.55
CA SER A 171 1.89 -8.08 4.29
C SER A 171 1.06 -8.74 3.20
N ILE A 172 1.65 -8.92 2.03
CA ILE A 172 1.00 -9.61 0.91
C ILE A 172 1.45 -11.07 0.94
N ALA A 173 0.52 -11.97 1.26
CA ALA A 173 0.79 -13.41 1.28
C ALA A 173 0.71 -13.98 -0.13
N GLU A 174 1.61 -14.92 -0.45
CA GLU A 174 1.53 -15.66 -1.72
C GLU A 174 0.21 -16.42 -1.84
N PRO A 175 -0.36 -16.50 -3.07
CA PRO A 175 -1.60 -17.22 -3.30
C PRO A 175 -1.46 -18.68 -2.89
N THR A 176 -2.35 -19.16 -2.03
CA THR A 176 -2.39 -20.57 -1.66
C THR A 176 -2.70 -21.42 -2.88
N LYS A 177 -1.96 -22.54 -3.04
CA LYS A 177 -2.37 -23.59 -3.99
C LYS A 177 -3.71 -24.12 -3.51
N VAL A 178 -4.74 -24.03 -4.36
CA VAL A 178 -5.96 -24.79 -4.13
C VAL A 178 -5.54 -26.24 -4.06
N GLY A 179 -5.70 -26.87 -2.89
CA GLY A 179 -5.33 -28.26 -2.69
C GLY A 179 -6.10 -29.15 -3.65
N ASN A 180 -5.38 -30.07 -4.25
CA ASN A 180 -5.96 -31.24 -4.91
C ASN A 180 -6.60 -32.15 -3.86
#